data_65b44a6c194b4c068262d231e51a2768
#
_entry.id   65b44a6c194b4c068262d231e51a2768
#
_cell.length_a   1.000
_cell.length_b   1.000
_cell.length_c   1.000
_cell.angle_alpha   90.00
_cell.angle_beta   90.00
_cell.angle_gamma   90.00
#
_symmetry.space_group_name_H-M   'P 1'
#
loop_
_entity.id
_entity.type
_entity.pdbx_description
1 polymer ?
#
loop_
_entity_poly.entity_id
_entity_poly.type
_entity_poly.pdbx_seq_one_letter_code
_entity_poly.pdbx_strand_id
1 'polypeptide(L)'
;MLFRSNKRLNKQILECYQILNILTGNSKSGAWRNHPAVLMWEGAESELYRYAMTAVVLADMRGIKTDKNKENLHNLSRSRASLMWEDNTPLWAIDSATIKRVNATHKANLYRKDPIFYAEFASSVKDSNNRPCCDKCLYYWPTHILKAVAA
;
A
#
# COMPACT_ATOMS: atom_id res chain seq x y z
N MET A 1 2.10 -13.15 -3.93
CA MET A 1 2.74 -11.96 -4.50
C MET A 1 1.68 -11.07 -5.13
N LEU A 2 1.47 -9.85 -4.61
CA LEU A 2 0.40 -8.94 -5.03
C LEU A 2 0.61 -8.30 -6.43
N PHE A 3 1.82 -8.41 -6.98
CA PHE A 3 2.24 -7.72 -8.20
C PHE A 3 2.22 -8.59 -9.47
N ARG A 4 1.22 -9.45 -9.65
CA ARG A 4 1.15 -10.29 -10.87
C ARG A 4 0.83 -9.47 -12.12
N SER A 5 -0.04 -8.49 -12.03
CA SER A 5 -0.45 -7.65 -13.16
C SER A 5 0.46 -6.45 -13.35
N ASN A 6 0.99 -6.26 -14.55
CA ASN A 6 1.80 -5.10 -14.91
C ASN A 6 1.03 -3.78 -14.73
N LYS A 7 -0.24 -3.75 -15.11
CA LYS A 7 -1.14 -2.61 -14.90
C LYS A 7 -1.25 -2.23 -13.42
N ARG A 8 -1.41 -3.23 -12.53
CA ARG A 8 -1.56 -3.01 -11.10
C ARG A 8 -0.25 -2.58 -10.46
N LEU A 9 0.88 -3.10 -10.92
CA LEU A 9 2.18 -2.70 -10.41
C LEU A 9 2.43 -1.21 -10.67
N ASN A 10 2.20 -0.74 -11.90
CA ASN A 10 2.37 0.68 -12.22
C ASN A 10 1.39 1.58 -11.43
N LYS A 11 0.13 1.13 -11.28
CA LYS A 11 -0.86 1.83 -10.47
C LYS A 11 -0.45 1.90 -8.99
N GLN A 12 0.11 0.83 -8.45
CA GLN A 12 0.58 0.78 -7.06
C GLN A 12 1.72 1.80 -6.82
N ILE A 13 2.67 1.92 -7.75
CA ILE A 13 3.73 2.94 -7.67
C ILE A 13 3.14 4.34 -7.64
N LEU A 14 2.16 4.61 -8.51
CA LEU A 14 1.47 5.90 -8.54
C LEU A 14 0.72 6.17 -7.22
N GLU A 15 0.00 5.18 -6.69
CA GLU A 15 -0.73 5.32 -5.43
C GLU A 15 0.23 5.59 -4.25
N CYS A 16 1.37 4.92 -4.18
CA CYS A 16 2.40 5.20 -3.19
C CYS A 16 2.91 6.65 -3.29
N TYR A 17 3.21 7.12 -4.49
CA TYR A 17 3.61 8.51 -4.70
C TYR A 17 2.52 9.50 -4.26
N GLN A 18 1.26 9.23 -4.58
CA GLN A 18 0.14 10.09 -4.17
C GLN A 18 0.00 10.17 -2.65
N ILE A 19 0.10 9.04 -1.95
CA ILE A 19 0.06 9.00 -0.48
C ILE A 19 1.25 9.77 0.10
N LEU A 20 2.47 9.52 -0.38
CA LEU A 20 3.67 10.23 0.05
C LEU A 20 3.54 11.74 -0.16
N ASN A 21 3.01 12.16 -1.31
CA ASN A 21 2.81 13.58 -1.63
C ASN A 21 1.86 14.26 -0.64
N ILE A 22 0.84 13.54 -0.15
CA ILE A 22 -0.07 14.03 0.89
C ILE A 22 0.63 14.08 2.25
N LEU A 23 1.30 13.01 2.67
CA LEU A 23 1.95 12.90 3.97
C LEU A 23 3.10 13.90 4.12
N THR A 24 3.81 14.20 3.04
CA THR A 24 4.90 15.18 3.04
C THR A 24 4.42 16.64 2.89
N GLY A 25 3.11 16.87 2.78
CA GLY A 25 2.53 18.22 2.68
C GLY A 25 2.64 18.89 1.31
N ASN A 26 3.05 18.14 0.27
CA ASN A 26 3.18 18.68 -1.09
C ASN A 26 1.84 18.72 -1.86
N SER A 27 0.81 18.00 -1.37
CA SER A 27 -0.51 18.02 -1.99
C SER A 27 -1.27 19.30 -1.62
N LYS A 28 -1.66 20.07 -2.63
CA LYS A 28 -2.40 21.33 -2.44
C LYS A 28 -3.83 21.15 -1.95
N SER A 29 -4.46 20.02 -2.23
CA SER A 29 -5.91 19.84 -2.03
C SER A 29 -6.25 19.12 -0.74
N GLY A 30 -5.49 18.61 0.06
CA GLY A 30 -5.81 17.93 1.35
C GLY A 30 -7.00 16.94 1.33
N ALA A 31 -7.67 16.78 0.18
CA ALA A 31 -8.92 16.05 0.03
C ALA A 31 -8.82 14.56 0.42
N TRP A 32 -7.65 13.97 0.30
CA TRP A 32 -7.40 12.56 0.63
C TRP A 32 -6.68 12.36 1.97
N ARG A 33 -6.41 13.43 2.73
CA ARG A 33 -5.63 13.34 3.95
C ARG A 33 -6.23 12.40 5.00
N ASN A 34 -7.55 12.31 5.06
CA ASN A 34 -8.27 11.44 5.98
C ASN A 34 -8.60 10.05 5.37
N HIS A 35 -8.11 9.75 4.16
CA HIS A 35 -8.34 8.46 3.55
C HIS A 35 -7.58 7.36 4.33
N PRO A 36 -8.24 6.22 4.63
CA PRO A 36 -7.61 5.15 5.42
C PRO A 36 -6.27 4.66 4.88
N ALA A 37 -6.09 4.60 3.57
CA ALA A 37 -4.82 4.24 2.94
C ALA A 37 -3.69 5.26 3.21
N VAL A 38 -4.03 6.53 3.45
CA VAL A 38 -3.05 7.56 3.84
C VAL A 38 -2.74 7.42 5.33
N LEU A 39 -3.78 7.33 6.16
CA LEU A 39 -3.64 7.25 7.61
C LEU A 39 -2.83 6.05 8.08
N MET A 40 -2.91 4.90 7.39
CA MET A 40 -2.13 3.72 7.77
C MET A 40 -0.62 3.88 7.58
N TRP A 41 -0.19 4.83 6.75
CA TRP A 41 1.22 5.11 6.47
C TRP A 41 1.73 6.39 7.17
N GLU A 42 0.89 7.07 7.93
CA GLU A 42 1.28 8.27 8.68
C GLU A 42 2.38 7.94 9.70
N GLY A 43 3.50 8.66 9.62
CA GLY A 43 4.69 8.41 10.44
C GLY A 43 5.61 7.28 9.91
N ALA A 44 5.27 6.66 8.78
CA ALA A 44 6.08 5.62 8.15
C ALA A 44 6.35 5.93 6.66
N GLU A 45 6.55 7.21 6.36
CA GLU A 45 6.74 7.70 5.00
C GLU A 45 7.98 7.09 4.33
N SER A 46 9.05 6.89 5.07
CA SER A 46 10.28 6.27 4.58
C SER A 46 10.06 4.81 4.17
N GLU A 47 9.28 4.05 4.93
CA GLU A 47 8.93 2.68 4.58
C GLU A 47 8.05 2.63 3.33
N LEU A 48 7.09 3.53 3.21
CA LEU A 48 6.27 3.63 2.00
C LEU A 48 7.12 4.01 0.79
N TYR A 49 8.10 4.89 0.96
CA TYR A 49 9.05 5.23 -0.09
C TYR A 49 9.90 4.02 -0.51
N ARG A 50 10.46 3.26 0.43
CA ARG A 50 11.19 2.01 0.16
C ARG A 50 10.33 0.98 -0.58
N TYR A 51 9.08 0.83 -0.14
CA TYR A 51 8.12 -0.04 -0.81
C TYR A 51 7.85 0.41 -2.27
N ALA A 52 7.66 1.71 -2.50
CA ALA A 52 7.48 2.26 -3.84
C ALA A 52 8.70 2.03 -4.73
N MET A 53 9.91 2.24 -4.21
CA MET A 53 11.16 2.01 -4.96
C MET A 53 11.38 0.53 -5.26
N THR A 54 11.02 -0.38 -4.35
CA THR A 54 11.03 -1.83 -4.62
C THR A 54 10.07 -2.19 -5.75
N ALA A 55 8.89 -1.58 -5.79
CA ALA A 55 7.93 -1.77 -6.87
C ALA A 55 8.45 -1.21 -8.21
N VAL A 56 9.20 -0.09 -8.19
CA VAL A 56 9.88 0.46 -9.39
C VAL A 56 10.93 -0.52 -9.90
N VAL A 57 11.80 -1.05 -9.04
CA VAL A 57 12.80 -2.05 -9.44
C VAL A 57 12.14 -3.27 -10.08
N LEU A 58 11.05 -3.77 -9.49
CA LEU A 58 10.30 -4.88 -10.05
C LEU A 58 9.68 -4.54 -11.41
N ALA A 59 9.21 -3.30 -11.59
CA ALA A 59 8.68 -2.82 -12.87
C ALA A 59 9.77 -2.75 -13.93
N ASP A 60 10.95 -2.21 -13.59
CA ASP A 60 12.11 -2.16 -14.48
C ASP A 60 12.52 -3.58 -14.93
N MET A 61 12.59 -4.54 -14.00
CA MET A 61 12.87 -5.96 -14.31
C MET A 61 11.86 -6.60 -15.26
N ARG A 62 10.64 -6.08 -15.32
CA ARG A 62 9.56 -6.54 -16.20
C ARG A 62 9.45 -5.73 -17.49
N GLY A 63 10.34 -4.77 -17.72
CA GLY A 63 10.27 -3.86 -18.88
C GLY A 63 9.06 -2.92 -18.87
N ILE A 64 8.49 -2.64 -17.68
CA ILE A 64 7.34 -1.73 -17.56
C ILE A 64 7.85 -0.30 -17.46
N LYS A 65 7.39 0.57 -18.35
CA LYS A 65 7.74 1.99 -18.31
C LYS A 65 7.11 2.69 -17.12
N THR A 66 7.95 3.16 -16.20
CA THR A 66 7.54 3.91 -14.98
C THR A 66 8.26 5.23 -14.83
N ASP A 67 8.87 5.74 -15.91
CA ASP A 67 9.80 6.89 -15.89
C ASP A 67 9.24 8.09 -15.13
N LYS A 68 7.99 8.47 -15.41
CA LYS A 68 7.34 9.60 -14.73
C LYS A 68 7.15 9.36 -13.22
N ASN A 69 6.73 8.17 -12.84
CA ASN A 69 6.54 7.83 -11.42
C ASN A 69 7.89 7.75 -10.69
N LYS A 70 8.91 7.21 -11.35
CA LYS A 70 10.28 7.17 -10.86
C LYS A 70 10.84 8.59 -10.64
N GLU A 71 10.68 9.46 -11.62
CA GLU A 71 11.10 10.87 -11.53
C GLU A 71 10.38 11.58 -10.37
N ASN A 72 9.07 11.41 -10.25
CA ASN A 72 8.28 11.98 -9.17
C ASN A 72 8.78 11.54 -7.79
N LEU A 73 9.05 10.24 -7.60
CA LEU A 73 9.59 9.70 -6.34
C LEU A 73 11.00 10.25 -6.05
N HIS A 74 11.87 10.34 -7.06
CA HIS A 74 13.21 10.94 -6.89
C HIS A 74 13.13 12.42 -6.54
N ASN A 75 12.26 13.19 -7.17
CA ASN A 75 12.07 14.60 -6.85
C ASN A 75 11.57 14.78 -5.41
N LEU A 76 10.67 13.91 -4.97
CA LEU A 76 10.17 13.91 -3.60
C LEU A 76 11.29 13.62 -2.60
N SER A 77 12.14 12.61 -2.84
CA SER A 77 13.25 12.29 -1.94
C SER A 77 14.33 13.37 -1.91
N ARG A 78 14.56 14.09 -3.01
CA ARG A 78 15.46 15.25 -3.02
C ARG A 78 14.93 16.40 -2.18
N SER A 79 13.62 16.62 -2.15
CA SER A 79 12.99 17.67 -1.32
C SER A 79 12.86 17.24 0.15
N ARG A 80 12.91 15.96 0.45
CA ARG A 80 12.73 15.35 1.77
C ARG A 80 13.71 14.21 1.99
N ALA A 81 14.95 14.55 2.37
CA ALA A 81 16.01 13.56 2.58
C ALA A 81 15.67 12.51 3.64
N SER A 82 14.83 12.83 4.64
CA SER A 82 14.35 11.91 5.67
C SER A 82 13.70 10.64 5.09
N LEU A 83 13.07 10.73 3.93
CA LEU A 83 12.49 9.56 3.24
C LEU A 83 13.52 8.47 2.92
N MET A 84 14.79 8.81 2.84
CA MET A 84 15.86 7.87 2.49
C MET A 84 16.57 7.28 3.70
N TRP A 85 16.52 7.94 4.86
CA TRP A 85 17.40 7.64 6.00
C TRP A 85 16.65 7.26 7.28
N GLU A 86 15.39 7.67 7.43
CA GLU A 86 14.61 7.30 8.60
C GLU A 86 14.16 5.84 8.50
N ASP A 87 14.18 5.14 9.64
CA ASP A 87 13.71 3.76 9.76
C ASP A 87 12.46 3.75 10.66
N ASN A 88 11.33 4.02 10.04
CA ASN A 88 10.04 4.14 10.72
C ASN A 88 9.10 3.02 10.24
N THR A 89 9.33 1.80 10.72
CA THR A 89 8.42 0.68 10.44
C THR A 89 7.05 0.99 11.03
N PRO A 90 5.97 0.96 10.22
CA PRO A 90 4.65 1.24 10.74
C PRO A 90 4.23 0.19 11.76
N LEU A 91 3.60 0.62 12.86
CA LEU A 91 3.21 -0.27 13.96
C LEU A 91 2.36 -1.47 13.50
N TRP A 92 1.50 -1.27 12.52
CA TRP A 92 0.70 -2.36 11.96
C TRP A 92 1.55 -3.42 11.23
N ALA A 93 2.74 -3.07 10.76
CA ALA A 93 3.66 -4.00 10.09
C ALA A 93 4.52 -4.80 11.06
N ILE A 94 4.49 -4.49 12.34
CA ILE A 94 5.18 -5.25 13.39
C ILE A 94 4.29 -6.42 13.86
N ASP A 95 2.97 -6.23 13.89
CA ASP A 95 2.04 -7.26 14.31
C ASP A 95 1.69 -8.24 13.17
N SER A 96 2.10 -9.50 13.33
CA SER A 96 1.90 -10.53 12.32
C SER A 96 0.42 -10.82 12.02
N ALA A 97 -0.47 -10.68 13.01
CA ALA A 97 -1.90 -10.89 12.82
C ALA A 97 -2.51 -9.78 11.96
N THR A 98 -2.11 -8.54 12.23
CA THR A 98 -2.52 -7.37 11.45
C THR A 98 -2.03 -7.47 10.00
N ILE A 99 -0.76 -7.82 9.77
CA ILE A 99 -0.23 -8.04 8.41
C ILE A 99 -1.04 -9.12 7.66
N LYS A 100 -1.30 -10.25 8.31
CA LYS A 100 -2.10 -11.32 7.71
C LYS A 100 -3.48 -10.83 7.31
N ARG A 101 -4.15 -10.04 8.17
CA ARG A 101 -5.47 -9.48 7.90
C ARG A 101 -5.46 -8.47 6.76
N VAL A 102 -4.49 -7.56 6.73
CA VAL A 102 -4.29 -6.63 5.60
C VAL A 102 -4.14 -7.40 4.30
N ASN A 103 -3.22 -8.36 4.27
CA ASN A 103 -2.95 -9.17 3.08
C ASN A 103 -4.17 -9.99 2.64
N ALA A 104 -4.90 -10.60 3.57
CA ALA A 104 -6.08 -11.40 3.26
C ALA A 104 -7.19 -10.57 2.62
N THR A 105 -7.48 -9.38 3.17
CA THR A 105 -8.51 -8.50 2.62
C THR A 105 -8.13 -7.93 1.25
N HIS A 106 -6.86 -7.63 1.03
CA HIS A 106 -6.37 -7.18 -0.27
C HIS A 106 -6.45 -8.29 -1.33
N LYS A 107 -6.02 -9.51 -1.00
CA LYS A 107 -6.14 -10.68 -1.87
C LYS A 107 -7.60 -10.98 -2.22
N ALA A 108 -8.50 -10.95 -1.22
CA ALA A 108 -9.93 -11.14 -1.44
C ALA A 108 -10.52 -10.11 -2.40
N ASN A 109 -10.13 -8.83 -2.26
CA ASN A 109 -10.58 -7.79 -3.17
C ASN A 109 -10.00 -7.93 -4.59
N LEU A 110 -8.76 -8.40 -4.72
CA LEU A 110 -8.17 -8.71 -6.03
C LEU A 110 -8.93 -9.85 -6.70
N TYR A 111 -9.21 -10.94 -5.98
CA TYR A 111 -9.98 -12.06 -6.49
C TYR A 111 -11.38 -11.63 -6.97
N ARG A 112 -12.10 -10.81 -6.18
CA ARG A 112 -13.42 -10.31 -6.59
C ARG A 112 -13.39 -9.45 -7.84
N LYS A 113 -12.30 -8.70 -8.06
CA LYS A 113 -12.14 -7.86 -9.26
C LYS A 113 -11.87 -8.66 -10.52
N ASP A 114 -11.16 -9.76 -10.40
CA ASP A 114 -10.78 -10.63 -11.52
C ASP A 114 -10.55 -12.06 -11.01
N PRO A 115 -11.63 -12.86 -10.86
CA PRO A 115 -11.54 -14.22 -10.31
C PRO A 115 -10.70 -15.19 -11.14
N ILE A 116 -10.64 -14.96 -12.45
CA ILE A 116 -9.87 -15.82 -13.35
C ILE A 116 -8.38 -15.55 -13.17
N PHE A 117 -7.99 -14.29 -13.22
CA PHE A 117 -6.58 -13.90 -13.11
C PHE A 117 -6.00 -14.14 -11.71
N TYR A 118 -6.82 -13.97 -10.66
CA TYR A 118 -6.44 -14.13 -9.25
C TYR A 118 -7.00 -15.40 -8.61
N ALA A 119 -7.21 -16.45 -9.38
CA ALA A 119 -7.79 -17.72 -8.89
C ALA A 119 -7.06 -18.30 -7.67
N GLU A 120 -5.75 -18.09 -7.57
CA GLU A 120 -4.94 -18.51 -6.41
C GLU A 120 -5.35 -17.83 -5.08
N PHE A 121 -6.08 -16.70 -5.14
CA PHE A 121 -6.54 -15.98 -3.96
C PHE A 121 -7.98 -16.34 -3.55
N ALA A 122 -8.59 -17.34 -4.17
CA ALA A 122 -9.96 -17.77 -3.86
C ALA A 122 -10.17 -18.09 -2.38
N SER A 123 -9.16 -18.70 -1.73
CA SER A 123 -9.19 -19.02 -0.29
C SER A 123 -9.22 -17.80 0.60
N SER A 124 -8.74 -16.64 0.12
CA SER A 124 -8.74 -15.39 0.90
C SER A 124 -10.14 -14.76 1.04
N VAL A 125 -11.12 -15.24 0.30
CA VAL A 125 -12.52 -14.80 0.37
C VAL A 125 -13.30 -15.51 1.49
N LYS A 126 -12.68 -16.48 2.14
CA LYS A 126 -13.27 -17.22 3.25
C LYS A 126 -12.75 -16.69 4.59
N ASP A 127 -13.62 -16.64 5.59
CA ASP A 127 -13.24 -16.34 6.97
C ASP A 127 -12.49 -17.54 7.61
N SER A 128 -12.05 -17.37 8.87
CA SER A 128 -11.37 -18.43 9.64
C SER A 128 -12.22 -19.70 9.84
N ASN A 129 -13.55 -19.58 9.66
CA ASN A 129 -14.51 -20.69 9.78
C ASN A 129 -14.89 -21.26 8.41
N ASN A 130 -14.11 -20.99 7.37
CA ASN A 130 -14.34 -21.44 5.99
C ASN A 130 -15.68 -20.94 5.38
N ARG A 131 -16.27 -19.87 5.94
CA ARG A 131 -17.47 -19.23 5.40
C ARG A 131 -17.08 -18.23 4.33
N PRO A 132 -17.90 -18.04 3.29
CA PRO A 132 -17.67 -16.97 2.34
C PRO A 132 -17.60 -15.62 3.09
N CYS A 133 -16.51 -14.90 2.93
CA CYS A 133 -16.47 -13.53 3.38
C CYS A 133 -17.59 -12.76 2.69
N CYS A 134 -18.39 -12.01 3.46
CA CYS A 134 -19.54 -11.28 2.93
C CYS A 134 -19.16 -10.42 1.71
N ASP A 135 -20.08 -10.19 0.79
CA ASP A 135 -19.89 -9.39 -0.43
C ASP A 135 -19.40 -7.97 -0.18
N LYS A 136 -19.46 -7.54 1.08
CA LYS A 136 -19.02 -6.22 1.57
C LYS A 136 -17.68 -6.26 2.30
N CYS A 137 -16.87 -7.30 2.17
CA CYS A 137 -15.53 -7.30 2.77
C CYS A 137 -14.71 -6.15 2.21
N LEU A 138 -14.75 -5.06 2.93
CA LEU A 138 -13.96 -3.87 2.70
C LEU A 138 -12.49 -4.20 2.98
N TYR A 139 -11.60 -3.45 2.37
CA TYR A 139 -10.19 -3.46 2.77
C TYR A 139 -10.07 -3.23 4.28
N TYR A 140 -9.25 -4.03 4.93
CA TYR A 140 -8.86 -3.72 6.29
C TYR A 140 -7.71 -2.71 6.28
N TRP A 141 -7.95 -1.57 6.89
CA TRP A 141 -6.99 -0.49 7.05
C TRP A 141 -6.66 -0.34 8.54
N PRO A 142 -5.42 -0.60 8.98
CA PRO A 142 -5.05 -0.57 10.41
C PRO A 142 -4.81 0.86 10.92
N THR A 143 -5.78 1.74 10.74
CA THR A 143 -5.68 3.16 11.12
C THR A 143 -5.86 3.44 12.61
N HIS A 144 -6.47 2.53 13.35
CA HIS A 144 -6.77 2.69 14.77
C HIS A 144 -5.59 2.33 15.70
N ILE A 145 -4.60 1.60 15.19
CA ILE A 145 -3.40 1.20 15.97
C ILE A 145 -2.56 2.43 16.31
N LEU A 146 -2.56 3.45 15.44
CA LEU A 146 -1.82 4.70 15.66
C LEU A 146 -2.40 5.57 16.78
N LYS A 147 -3.69 5.39 17.15
CA LYS A 147 -4.34 6.18 18.20
C LYS A 147 -4.14 5.61 19.60
N ALA A 148 -3.85 4.31 19.72
CA ALA A 148 -3.68 3.64 21.02
C ALA A 148 -2.31 3.91 21.67
N VAL A 149 -1.32 4.37 20.91
CA VAL A 149 0.05 4.66 21.39
C VAL A 149 0.21 6.13 21.79
N ALA A 150 -0.70 7.00 21.40
CA ALA A 150 -0.69 8.44 21.71
C ALA A 150 -1.55 8.80 22.94
N ALA A 151 -2.10 7.82 23.62
CA ALA A 151 -2.84 7.96 24.88
C ALA A 151 -2.09 7.29 26.04
#